data_1ccc85e56eed98e893c2d81bfcd17dac
#
_entry.id   1ccc85e56eed98e893c2d81bfcd17dac
#
_cell.length_a   1.000
_cell.length_b   1.000
_cell.length_c   1.000
_cell.angle_alpha   90.00
_cell.angle_beta   90.00
_cell.angle_gamma   90.00
#
_symmetry.space_group_name_H-M   'P 1'
#
loop_
_entity.id
_entity.type
_entity.pdbx_description
1 polymer ?
#
loop_
_entity_poly.entity_id
_entity_poly.type
_entity_poly.pdbx_seq_one_letter_code
_entity_poly.pdbx_strand_id
1 'polypeptide(L)'
;MPEHKPLYLYSLKEAAEWDEKDEWRESYLENCDCARAIERAIDEHYDGERLCFCANEVIEKYGFDRVNFVLAATVRQGISDGRYSEDNKNWARHFSVMDKENAWQYNVRSHPGLVNLFIADARRLWDRLGLFNSSHCENESGNRLDYTDRILVLDPSILKDECKTPQDQLFYAEHGNGCRPDSLGTKVFGFHVSDGEKGYYRRTDFIGALKEEFVPEWAKENTQKYLEPDEPAEDGGMTLGGM
;
A
#
# COMPACT_ATOMS: atom_id res chain seq x y z
N MET A 1 11.85 13.88 6.34
CA MET A 1 12.28 12.93 5.29
C MET A 1 12.20 13.65 3.96
N PRO A 2 13.02 13.33 2.96
CA PRO A 2 12.85 13.92 1.64
C PRO A 2 11.46 13.59 1.11
N GLU A 3 10.79 14.56 0.52
CA GLU A 3 9.51 14.37 -0.15
C GLU A 3 9.74 13.55 -1.42
N HIS A 4 9.23 12.32 -1.45
CA HIS A 4 9.37 11.47 -2.62
C HIS A 4 8.37 11.87 -3.69
N LYS A 5 8.76 11.78 -4.95
CA LYS A 5 7.83 12.01 -6.04
C LYS A 5 6.73 10.95 -6.04
N PRO A 6 5.48 11.31 -6.28
CA PRO A 6 4.37 10.36 -6.26
C PRO A 6 4.53 9.27 -7.32
N LEU A 7 4.09 8.07 -6.98
CA LEU A 7 4.02 6.94 -7.90
C LEU A 7 2.71 7.03 -8.68
N TYR A 8 2.79 7.06 -10.02
CA TYR A 8 1.63 7.03 -10.89
C TYR A 8 1.27 5.58 -11.23
N LEU A 9 0.07 5.15 -10.84
CA LEU A 9 -0.33 3.73 -10.91
C LEU A 9 -1.19 3.37 -12.12
N TYR A 10 -1.61 4.36 -12.92
CA TYR A 10 -2.48 4.13 -14.05
C TYR A 10 -1.69 4.00 -15.36
N SER A 11 -2.33 3.41 -16.37
CA SER A 11 -1.71 3.22 -17.69
C SER A 11 -1.55 4.54 -18.45
N LEU A 12 -0.64 4.57 -19.43
CA LEU A 12 -0.50 5.72 -20.34
C LEU A 12 -1.82 6.07 -21.03
N LYS A 13 -2.66 5.07 -21.31
CA LYS A 13 -3.97 5.30 -21.94
C LYS A 13 -4.91 6.07 -21.01
N GLU A 14 -5.01 5.66 -19.75
CA GLU A 14 -5.81 6.36 -18.75
C GLU A 14 -5.27 7.75 -18.48
N ALA A 15 -3.94 7.92 -18.35
CA ALA A 15 -3.30 9.22 -18.22
C ALA A 15 -3.59 10.14 -19.42
N ALA A 16 -3.68 9.56 -20.63
CA ALA A 16 -4.06 10.30 -21.82
C ALA A 16 -5.53 10.74 -21.83
N GLU A 17 -6.42 9.91 -21.28
CA GLU A 17 -7.84 10.22 -21.17
C GLU A 17 -8.11 11.31 -20.11
N TRP A 18 -7.24 11.40 -19.08
CA TRP A 18 -7.38 12.36 -17.97
C TRP A 18 -6.50 13.61 -18.10
N ASP A 19 -5.75 13.74 -19.21
CA ASP A 19 -4.78 14.82 -19.46
C ASP A 19 -3.61 14.88 -18.43
N GLU A 20 -3.22 13.71 -17.90
CA GLU A 20 -2.18 13.51 -16.87
C GLU A 20 -0.91 12.84 -17.45
N LYS A 21 -0.62 13.06 -18.73
CA LYS A 21 0.54 12.43 -19.41
C LYS A 21 1.88 12.87 -18.87
N ASP A 22 1.98 14.09 -18.38
CA ASP A 22 3.23 14.61 -17.83
C ASP A 22 3.53 13.95 -16.47
N GLU A 23 2.52 13.79 -15.61
CA GLU A 23 2.63 13.09 -14.34
C GLU A 23 3.01 11.61 -14.55
N TRP A 24 2.35 10.94 -15.52
CA TRP A 24 2.71 9.59 -15.91
C TRP A 24 4.16 9.51 -16.36
N ARG A 25 4.61 10.44 -17.22
CA ARG A 25 5.97 10.47 -17.77
C ARG A 25 7.01 10.71 -16.69
N GLU A 26 6.76 11.62 -15.76
CA GLU A 26 7.66 11.90 -14.64
C GLU A 26 7.82 10.66 -13.76
N SER A 27 6.71 10.03 -13.39
CA SER A 27 6.74 8.80 -12.59
C SER A 27 7.45 7.67 -13.32
N TYR A 28 7.23 7.51 -14.63
CA TYR A 28 7.90 6.52 -15.46
C TYR A 28 9.44 6.72 -15.49
N LEU A 29 9.90 7.93 -15.67
CA LEU A 29 11.34 8.24 -15.66
C LEU A 29 11.95 7.96 -14.28
N GLU A 30 11.26 8.29 -13.22
CA GLU A 30 11.68 8.03 -11.86
C GLU A 30 11.73 6.51 -11.57
N ASN A 31 10.81 5.71 -12.12
CA ASN A 31 10.87 4.24 -12.06
C ASN A 31 12.11 3.70 -12.76
N CYS A 32 12.47 4.26 -13.91
CA CYS A 32 13.70 3.90 -14.62
C CYS A 32 14.95 4.23 -13.79
N ASP A 33 14.95 5.39 -13.14
CA ASP A 33 16.07 5.82 -12.30
C ASP A 33 16.18 4.97 -11.03
N CYS A 34 15.05 4.60 -10.43
CA CYS A 34 14.99 3.66 -9.31
C CYS A 34 15.56 2.29 -9.70
N ALA A 35 15.17 1.73 -10.85
CA ALA A 35 15.71 0.46 -11.33
C ALA A 35 17.23 0.51 -11.47
N ARG A 36 17.78 1.58 -12.05
CA ARG A 36 19.23 1.80 -12.16
C ARG A 36 19.91 1.99 -10.81
N ALA A 37 19.22 2.58 -9.83
CA ALA A 37 19.77 2.72 -8.48
C ALA A 37 19.83 1.37 -7.77
N ILE A 38 18.82 0.52 -7.94
CA ILE A 38 18.84 -0.87 -7.43
C ILE A 38 20.00 -1.66 -8.06
N GLU A 39 20.17 -1.57 -9.39
CA GLU A 39 21.29 -2.22 -10.10
C GLU A 39 22.64 -1.80 -9.51
N ARG A 40 22.86 -0.49 -9.34
CA ARG A 40 24.10 0.02 -8.74
C ARG A 40 24.28 -0.44 -7.30
N ALA A 41 23.25 -0.39 -6.48
CA ALA A 41 23.33 -0.85 -5.10
C ALA A 41 23.68 -2.35 -5.01
N ILE A 42 23.14 -3.17 -5.91
CA ILE A 42 23.51 -4.58 -6.02
C ILE A 42 24.99 -4.73 -6.41
N ASP A 43 25.45 -4.02 -7.43
CA ASP A 43 26.81 -4.11 -7.92
C ASP A 43 27.85 -3.63 -6.89
N GLU A 44 27.55 -2.58 -6.14
CA GLU A 44 28.42 -1.97 -5.14
C GLU A 44 28.50 -2.80 -3.84
N HIS A 45 27.43 -3.53 -3.49
CA HIS A 45 27.35 -4.26 -2.20
C HIS A 45 27.45 -5.79 -2.34
N TYR A 46 27.63 -6.29 -3.54
CA TYR A 46 27.88 -7.72 -3.77
C TYR A 46 29.37 -8.03 -3.76
N ASP A 47 29.80 -8.79 -2.76
CA ASP A 47 31.22 -9.16 -2.57
C ASP A 47 31.66 -10.44 -3.33
N GLY A 48 30.75 -11.03 -4.12
CA GLY A 48 30.96 -12.30 -4.83
C GLY A 48 30.28 -13.49 -4.15
N GLU A 49 29.92 -13.39 -2.87
CA GLU A 49 29.23 -14.43 -2.10
C GLU A 49 27.93 -13.93 -1.48
N ARG A 50 27.90 -12.69 -1.02
CA ARG A 50 26.79 -12.11 -0.25
C ARG A 50 26.41 -10.73 -0.77
N LEU A 51 25.12 -10.42 -0.65
CA LEU A 51 24.58 -9.08 -0.83
C LEU A 51 24.24 -8.54 0.57
N CYS A 52 24.90 -7.46 1.00
CA CYS A 52 24.75 -6.91 2.35
C CYS A 52 23.98 -5.59 2.34
N PHE A 53 22.81 -5.56 2.97
CA PHE A 53 22.08 -4.35 3.44
C PHE A 53 22.08 -3.14 2.51
N CYS A 54 21.79 -3.33 1.23
CA CYS A 54 21.86 -2.27 0.23
C CYS A 54 20.52 -1.62 -0.11
N ALA A 55 19.40 -2.16 0.38
CA ALA A 55 18.08 -1.63 0.05
C ALA A 55 17.77 -0.30 0.73
N ASN A 56 18.37 -0.01 1.89
CA ASN A 56 18.07 1.18 2.68
C ASN A 56 18.32 2.49 1.91
N GLU A 57 19.47 2.62 1.27
CA GLU A 57 19.84 3.84 0.53
C GLU A 57 18.89 4.11 -0.65
N VAL A 58 18.46 3.04 -1.32
CA VAL A 58 17.53 3.15 -2.43
C VAL A 58 16.14 3.53 -1.94
N ILE A 59 15.70 2.94 -0.81
CA ILE A 59 14.41 3.23 -0.17
C ILE A 59 14.39 4.68 0.35
N GLU A 60 15.46 5.15 1.00
CA GLU A 60 15.56 6.53 1.45
C GLU A 60 15.45 7.54 0.30
N LYS A 61 15.95 7.19 -0.87
CA LYS A 61 15.94 8.07 -2.04
C LYS A 61 14.62 8.06 -2.83
N TYR A 62 13.99 6.89 -2.99
CA TYR A 62 12.85 6.72 -3.89
C TYR A 62 11.54 6.37 -3.19
N GLY A 63 11.57 6.10 -1.89
CA GLY A 63 10.44 5.62 -1.11
C GLY A 63 10.16 4.12 -1.30
N PHE A 64 9.52 3.54 -0.30
CA PHE A 64 9.15 2.11 -0.33
C PHE A 64 8.25 1.75 -1.50
N ASP A 65 7.27 2.60 -1.82
CA ASP A 65 6.28 2.32 -2.84
C ASP A 65 6.90 2.14 -4.20
N ARG A 66 7.78 3.07 -4.58
CA ARG A 66 8.45 3.02 -5.86
C ARG A 66 9.41 1.86 -5.96
N VAL A 67 10.18 1.60 -4.92
CA VAL A 67 11.11 0.46 -4.85
C VAL A 67 10.33 -0.85 -4.98
N ASN A 68 9.26 -1.03 -4.22
CA ASN A 68 8.41 -2.21 -4.28
C ASN A 68 7.73 -2.37 -5.65
N PHE A 69 7.24 -1.28 -6.24
CA PHE A 69 6.63 -1.29 -7.57
C PHE A 69 7.60 -1.78 -8.65
N VAL A 70 8.82 -1.23 -8.67
CA VAL A 70 9.86 -1.60 -9.64
C VAL A 70 10.30 -3.06 -9.45
N LEU A 71 10.51 -3.49 -8.20
CA LEU A 71 10.89 -4.86 -7.87
C LEU A 71 9.77 -5.85 -8.24
N ALA A 72 8.52 -5.54 -7.91
CA ALA A 72 7.38 -6.39 -8.24
C ALA A 72 7.20 -6.52 -9.77
N ALA A 73 7.35 -5.41 -10.52
CA ALA A 73 7.33 -5.43 -11.98
C ALA A 73 8.44 -6.35 -12.53
N THR A 74 9.65 -6.26 -11.99
CA THR A 74 10.79 -7.10 -12.37
C THR A 74 10.51 -8.58 -12.15
N VAL A 75 10.03 -8.97 -10.96
CA VAL A 75 9.70 -10.37 -10.65
C VAL A 75 8.57 -10.90 -11.52
N ARG A 76 7.53 -10.10 -11.76
CA ARG A 76 6.38 -10.51 -12.59
C ARG A 76 6.76 -10.79 -14.03
N GLN A 77 7.74 -10.08 -14.58
CA GLN A 77 8.26 -10.39 -15.92
C GLN A 77 9.10 -11.67 -15.92
N GLY A 78 9.86 -11.91 -14.86
CA GLY A 78 10.64 -13.13 -14.67
C GLY A 78 9.93 -14.21 -13.86
N ILE A 79 8.60 -14.26 -13.80
CA ILE A 79 7.84 -15.12 -12.88
C ILE A 79 8.12 -16.62 -13.06
N SER A 80 8.50 -17.05 -14.26
CA SER A 80 8.90 -18.44 -14.56
C SER A 80 10.36 -18.74 -14.21
N ASP A 81 11.16 -17.74 -13.83
CA ASP A 81 12.56 -17.95 -13.50
C ASP A 81 12.68 -18.59 -12.11
N GLY A 82 13.32 -19.77 -12.06
CA GLY A 82 13.51 -20.53 -10.82
C GLY A 82 14.48 -19.90 -9.81
N ARG A 83 15.16 -18.80 -10.18
CA ARG A 83 16.06 -18.06 -9.30
C ARG A 83 15.32 -17.10 -8.36
N TYR A 84 14.07 -16.77 -8.66
CA TYR A 84 13.19 -16.09 -7.71
C TYR A 84 12.54 -17.11 -6.77
N SER A 85 12.52 -16.82 -5.47
CA SER A 85 11.83 -17.65 -4.48
C SER A 85 10.30 -17.58 -4.70
N GLU A 86 9.59 -18.63 -4.30
CA GLU A 86 8.13 -18.63 -4.38
C GLU A 86 7.52 -17.55 -3.49
N ASP A 87 8.13 -17.24 -2.35
CA ASP A 87 7.69 -16.14 -1.46
C ASP A 87 7.77 -14.78 -2.18
N ASN A 88 8.86 -14.49 -2.90
CA ASN A 88 8.99 -13.25 -3.63
C ASN A 88 8.08 -13.21 -4.87
N LYS A 89 7.83 -14.34 -5.53
CA LYS A 89 6.84 -14.42 -6.60
C LYS A 89 5.42 -14.18 -6.09
N ASN A 90 5.06 -14.75 -4.94
CA ASN A 90 3.77 -14.53 -4.31
C ASN A 90 3.63 -13.08 -3.86
N TRP A 91 4.64 -12.53 -3.20
CA TRP A 91 4.68 -11.11 -2.83
C TRP A 91 4.46 -10.20 -4.06
N ALA A 92 5.19 -10.42 -5.16
CA ALA A 92 5.06 -9.61 -6.36
C ALA A 92 3.67 -9.68 -7.02
N ARG A 93 2.93 -10.79 -6.85
CA ARG A 93 1.55 -10.92 -7.38
C ARG A 93 0.54 -10.01 -6.68
N HIS A 94 0.81 -9.59 -5.43
CA HIS A 94 -0.07 -8.71 -4.68
C HIS A 94 0.06 -7.24 -5.10
N PHE A 95 1.17 -6.86 -5.74
CA PHE A 95 1.33 -5.50 -6.25
C PHE A 95 0.62 -5.32 -7.59
N SER A 96 -0.16 -4.24 -7.67
CA SER A 96 -0.75 -3.82 -8.94
C SER A 96 0.32 -3.17 -9.80
N VAL A 97 0.79 -3.87 -10.82
CA VAL A 97 1.65 -3.29 -11.86
C VAL A 97 0.74 -2.95 -13.03
N MET A 98 0.19 -1.75 -13.04
CA MET A 98 -0.87 -1.35 -13.98
C MET A 98 -0.36 -1.17 -15.39
N ASP A 99 0.85 -0.66 -15.59
CA ASP A 99 1.41 -0.42 -16.92
C ASP A 99 2.23 -1.62 -17.42
N LYS A 100 1.54 -2.67 -17.83
CA LYS A 100 2.16 -3.90 -18.36
C LYS A 100 2.96 -3.65 -19.65
N GLU A 101 2.62 -2.62 -20.41
CA GLU A 101 3.23 -2.34 -21.72
C GLU A 101 4.63 -1.76 -21.57
N ASN A 102 4.86 -0.96 -20.52
CA ASN A 102 6.14 -0.29 -20.27
C ASN A 102 6.93 -0.86 -19.10
N ALA A 103 6.40 -1.83 -18.35
CA ALA A 103 7.02 -2.38 -17.15
C ALA A 103 8.44 -2.92 -17.40
N TRP A 104 8.69 -3.51 -18.56
CA TRP A 104 10.00 -4.06 -18.92
C TRP A 104 11.11 -3.01 -19.11
N GLN A 105 10.77 -1.73 -19.33
CA GLN A 105 11.75 -0.66 -19.57
C GLN A 105 12.40 -0.18 -18.28
N TYR A 106 11.73 -0.33 -17.13
CA TYR A 106 12.29 -0.01 -15.81
C TYR A 106 12.61 -1.24 -14.96
N ASN A 107 12.73 -2.40 -15.58
CA ASN A 107 13.19 -3.61 -14.92
C ASN A 107 14.62 -3.51 -14.41
N VAL A 108 14.84 -4.08 -13.24
CA VAL A 108 16.18 -4.34 -12.71
C VAL A 108 16.83 -5.45 -13.53
N ARG A 109 17.95 -5.14 -14.18
CA ARG A 109 18.66 -6.04 -15.12
C ARG A 109 19.75 -6.86 -14.46
N SER A 110 19.99 -6.68 -13.17
CA SER A 110 20.93 -7.49 -12.41
C SER A 110 20.53 -8.96 -12.42
N HIS A 111 21.48 -9.85 -12.09
CA HIS A 111 21.21 -11.28 -12.02
C HIS A 111 20.01 -11.60 -11.13
N PRO A 112 19.00 -12.37 -11.57
CA PRO A 112 17.76 -12.60 -10.84
C PRO A 112 17.91 -13.10 -9.41
N GLY A 113 18.94 -13.91 -9.13
CA GLY A 113 19.28 -14.35 -7.78
C GLY A 113 19.69 -13.19 -6.86
N LEU A 114 20.42 -12.20 -7.38
CA LEU A 114 20.80 -11.01 -6.61
C LEU A 114 19.60 -10.08 -6.39
N VAL A 115 18.76 -9.91 -7.42
CA VAL A 115 17.50 -9.19 -7.28
C VAL A 115 16.61 -9.85 -6.22
N ASN A 116 16.56 -11.19 -6.20
CA ASN A 116 15.81 -11.94 -5.18
C ASN A 116 16.32 -11.68 -3.76
N LEU A 117 17.63 -11.55 -3.57
CA LEU A 117 18.23 -11.18 -2.28
C LEU A 117 17.93 -9.71 -1.90
N PHE A 118 18.00 -8.81 -2.88
CA PHE A 118 17.65 -7.40 -2.66
C PHE A 118 16.18 -7.24 -2.22
N ILE A 119 15.25 -7.98 -2.84
CA ILE A 119 13.84 -8.00 -2.44
C ILE A 119 13.71 -8.47 -0.97
N ALA A 120 14.42 -9.53 -0.59
CA ALA A 120 14.38 -10.01 0.79
C ALA A 120 14.91 -8.97 1.80
N ASP A 121 15.89 -8.16 1.40
CA ASP A 121 16.39 -7.05 2.23
C ASP A 121 15.38 -5.90 2.33
N ALA A 122 14.81 -5.47 1.22
CA ALA A 122 13.77 -4.44 1.18
C ALA A 122 12.54 -4.85 2.02
N ARG A 123 12.09 -6.11 1.90
CA ARG A 123 10.96 -6.64 2.69
C ARG A 123 11.26 -6.66 4.20
N ARG A 124 12.47 -7.00 4.61
CA ARG A 124 12.87 -6.93 6.03
C ARG A 124 12.83 -5.49 6.57
N LEU A 125 13.22 -4.51 5.76
CA LEU A 125 13.11 -3.10 6.16
C LEU A 125 11.65 -2.69 6.29
N TRP A 126 10.80 -3.13 5.39
CA TRP A 126 9.36 -2.93 5.44
C TRP A 126 8.73 -3.54 6.70
N ASP A 127 9.04 -4.78 7.01
CA ASP A 127 8.53 -5.48 8.21
C ASP A 127 8.96 -4.76 9.52
N ARG A 128 10.12 -4.09 9.51
CA ARG A 128 10.58 -3.29 10.67
C ARG A 128 9.75 -2.04 10.95
N LEU A 129 8.98 -1.56 9.97
CA LEU A 129 8.02 -0.47 10.19
C LEU A 129 6.79 -0.93 10.98
N GLY A 130 6.64 -2.22 11.21
CA GLY A 130 5.50 -2.81 11.93
C GLY A 130 4.18 -2.71 11.16
N LEU A 131 4.24 -2.49 9.84
CA LEU A 131 3.06 -2.35 9.00
C LEU A 131 2.29 -3.67 8.87
N PHE A 132 0.97 -3.57 8.82
CA PHE A 132 0.12 -4.71 8.50
C PHE A 132 0.30 -5.14 7.05
N ASN A 133 0.25 -6.44 6.81
CA ASN A 133 0.39 -7.06 5.49
C ASN A 133 -0.67 -8.16 5.29
N SER A 134 -0.66 -8.82 4.16
CA SER A 134 -1.66 -9.84 3.81
C SER A 134 -1.74 -11.03 4.78
N SER A 135 -0.67 -11.32 5.54
CA SER A 135 -0.72 -12.40 6.55
C SER A 135 -1.59 -12.04 7.76
N HIS A 136 -1.73 -10.74 8.04
CA HIS A 136 -2.58 -10.20 9.10
C HIS A 136 -4.05 -10.07 8.67
N CYS A 137 -4.35 -10.24 7.38
CA CYS A 137 -5.70 -10.09 6.83
C CYS A 137 -6.37 -11.45 6.61
N GLU A 138 -7.70 -11.45 6.61
CA GLU A 138 -8.49 -12.60 6.21
C GLU A 138 -8.26 -12.87 4.71
N ASN A 139 -7.77 -14.07 4.41
CA ASN A 139 -7.54 -14.56 3.06
C ASN A 139 -8.75 -15.36 2.59
N GLU A 140 -9.79 -14.70 2.11
CA GLU A 140 -10.75 -15.41 1.27
C GLU A 140 -10.30 -15.34 -0.19
N SER A 141 -10.02 -16.48 -0.74
CA SER A 141 -9.74 -16.65 -2.15
C SER A 141 -10.94 -16.15 -2.96
N GLY A 142 -10.77 -15.04 -3.69
CA GLY A 142 -11.73 -14.61 -4.66
C GLY A 142 -12.57 -13.38 -4.33
N ASN A 143 -12.10 -12.45 -3.53
CA ASN A 143 -12.74 -11.13 -3.35
C ASN A 143 -14.20 -11.20 -2.80
N ARG A 144 -14.52 -12.26 -2.06
CA ARG A 144 -15.89 -12.56 -1.60
C ARG A 144 -16.23 -12.07 -0.20
N LEU A 145 -15.25 -11.49 0.51
CA LEU A 145 -15.45 -11.01 1.87
C LEU A 145 -16.30 -9.73 1.86
N ASP A 146 -17.36 -9.68 2.68
CA ASP A 146 -18.07 -8.45 2.97
C ASP A 146 -17.22 -7.60 3.93
N TYR A 147 -16.95 -6.37 3.55
CA TYR A 147 -16.15 -5.42 4.33
C TYR A 147 -16.97 -4.56 5.29
N THR A 148 -18.31 -4.64 5.23
CA THR A 148 -19.18 -3.87 6.11
C THR A 148 -18.90 -4.19 7.57
N ASP A 149 -18.81 -3.16 8.41
CA ASP A 149 -18.55 -3.24 9.84
C ASP A 149 -17.23 -3.94 10.20
N ARG A 150 -16.20 -3.79 9.34
CA ARG A 150 -14.88 -4.38 9.56
C ARG A 150 -13.78 -3.33 9.54
N ILE A 151 -12.72 -3.61 10.30
CA ILE A 151 -11.46 -2.87 10.19
C ILE A 151 -10.70 -3.43 8.99
N LEU A 152 -10.43 -2.57 8.02
CA LEU A 152 -9.69 -2.88 6.81
C LEU A 152 -8.27 -2.36 6.91
N VAL A 153 -7.35 -3.01 6.21
CA VAL A 153 -5.96 -2.60 6.11
C VAL A 153 -5.74 -1.95 4.75
N LEU A 154 -5.43 -0.68 4.74
CA LEU A 154 -5.03 0.06 3.54
C LEU A 154 -3.69 -0.44 3.01
N ASP A 155 -3.59 -0.56 1.69
CA ASP A 155 -2.31 -0.87 1.05
C ASP A 155 -1.36 0.32 1.30
N PRO A 156 -0.16 0.08 1.84
CA PRO A 156 0.78 1.17 2.12
C PRO A 156 1.16 2.00 0.90
N SER A 157 0.96 1.49 -0.33
CA SER A 157 1.25 2.23 -1.56
C SER A 157 0.33 3.44 -1.79
N ILE A 158 -0.84 3.47 -1.16
CA ILE A 158 -1.77 4.59 -1.25
C ILE A 158 -1.59 5.62 -0.13
N LEU A 159 -0.81 5.29 0.90
CA LEU A 159 -0.48 6.20 1.99
C LEU A 159 0.72 7.08 1.61
N LYS A 160 0.70 8.34 2.00
CA LYS A 160 1.88 9.20 1.91
C LYS A 160 2.99 8.64 2.80
N ASP A 161 4.25 8.85 2.41
CA ASP A 161 5.40 8.30 3.16
C ASP A 161 5.40 8.69 4.65
N GLU A 162 4.94 9.89 4.97
CA GLU A 162 4.77 10.40 6.33
C GLU A 162 3.66 9.71 7.12
N CYS A 163 2.69 9.08 6.43
CA CYS A 163 1.54 8.38 6.99
C CYS A 163 1.69 6.85 6.92
N LYS A 164 2.91 6.34 6.66
CA LYS A 164 3.15 4.90 6.63
C LYS A 164 3.40 4.36 8.04
N THR A 165 2.35 4.37 8.83
CA THR A 165 2.34 3.80 10.18
C THR A 165 1.25 2.73 10.28
N PRO A 166 1.36 1.78 11.22
CA PRO A 166 0.29 0.80 11.45
C PRO A 166 -1.05 1.46 11.80
N GLN A 167 -1.00 2.64 12.43
CA GLN A 167 -2.20 3.40 12.81
C GLN A 167 -2.91 3.95 11.58
N ASP A 168 -2.16 4.50 10.62
CA ASP A 168 -2.72 5.12 9.41
C ASP A 168 -3.22 4.08 8.41
N GLN A 169 -2.80 2.81 8.54
CA GLN A 169 -3.30 1.73 7.70
C GLN A 169 -4.72 1.28 8.05
N LEU A 170 -5.23 1.60 9.24
CA LEU A 170 -6.50 1.05 9.70
C LEU A 170 -7.68 1.95 9.37
N PHE A 171 -8.61 1.39 8.62
CA PHE A 171 -9.84 2.04 8.17
C PHE A 171 -11.05 1.20 8.54
N TYR A 172 -12.01 1.78 9.24
CA TYR A 172 -13.28 1.11 9.54
C TYR A 172 -14.28 1.33 8.42
N ALA A 173 -14.77 0.27 7.81
CA ALA A 173 -15.72 0.32 6.70
C ALA A 173 -17.15 0.31 7.23
N GLU A 174 -17.86 1.44 7.10
CA GLU A 174 -19.26 1.56 7.52
C GLU A 174 -20.21 1.03 6.44
N HIS A 175 -20.03 1.48 5.20
CA HIS A 175 -20.95 1.14 4.10
C HIS A 175 -20.32 1.40 2.73
N GLY A 176 -21.07 1.08 1.70
CA GLY A 176 -20.71 1.34 0.30
C GLY A 176 -20.82 0.11 -0.59
N ASN A 177 -20.93 0.35 -1.89
CA ASN A 177 -20.99 -0.76 -2.84
C ASN A 177 -19.70 -1.58 -2.88
N GLY A 178 -18.55 -0.95 -2.62
CA GLY A 178 -17.26 -1.64 -2.53
C GLY A 178 -17.12 -2.55 -1.31
N CYS A 179 -17.96 -2.41 -0.27
CA CYS A 179 -17.97 -3.34 0.86
C CYS A 179 -18.47 -4.72 0.45
N ARG A 180 -19.43 -4.78 -0.48
CA ARG A 180 -20.08 -6.03 -0.86
C ARG A 180 -19.26 -6.78 -1.91
N PRO A 181 -19.06 -8.09 -1.72
CA PRO A 181 -18.53 -8.93 -2.78
C PRO A 181 -19.49 -8.91 -3.99
N ASP A 182 -18.99 -9.06 -5.17
CA ASP A 182 -19.76 -9.11 -6.42
C ASP A 182 -20.52 -7.81 -6.81
N SER A 183 -20.28 -6.71 -6.11
CA SER A 183 -20.84 -5.40 -6.47
C SER A 183 -20.07 -4.78 -7.65
N LEU A 184 -20.77 -4.11 -8.57
CA LEU A 184 -20.17 -3.30 -9.63
C LEU A 184 -19.52 -2.00 -9.08
N GLY A 185 -19.94 -1.53 -7.90
CA GLY A 185 -19.39 -0.35 -7.27
C GLY A 185 -18.15 -0.68 -6.46
N THR A 186 -17.19 0.24 -6.46
CA THR A 186 -15.88 0.01 -5.82
C THR A 186 -15.65 0.80 -4.54
N LYS A 187 -16.52 1.78 -4.23
CA LYS A 187 -16.30 2.69 -3.09
C LYS A 187 -16.71 2.06 -1.77
N VAL A 188 -15.80 2.16 -0.80
CA VAL A 188 -15.96 1.80 0.61
C VAL A 188 -15.92 3.10 1.40
N PHE A 189 -16.97 3.42 2.13
CA PHE A 189 -17.07 4.61 2.98
C PHE A 189 -16.87 4.21 4.44
N GLY A 190 -16.28 5.09 5.23
CA GLY A 190 -16.02 4.88 6.64
C GLY A 190 -15.11 5.93 7.22
N PHE A 191 -14.26 5.55 8.17
CA PHE A 191 -13.35 6.49 8.84
C PHE A 191 -11.99 5.84 9.16
N HIS A 192 -10.95 6.67 9.25
CA HIS A 192 -9.66 6.26 9.79
C HIS A 192 -9.76 5.95 11.28
N VAL A 193 -9.30 4.76 11.67
CA VAL A 193 -9.40 4.31 13.07
C VAL A 193 -8.51 5.14 14.00
N SER A 194 -7.45 5.76 13.47
CA SER A 194 -6.50 6.58 14.23
C SER A 194 -7.13 7.87 14.78
N ASP A 195 -7.94 8.55 13.99
CA ASP A 195 -8.42 9.92 14.27
C ASP A 195 -9.93 10.14 14.05
N GLY A 196 -10.62 9.15 13.45
CA GLY A 196 -12.05 9.25 13.12
C GLY A 196 -12.34 10.07 11.86
N GLU A 197 -11.33 10.49 11.09
CA GLU A 197 -11.55 11.23 9.85
C GLU A 197 -12.35 10.39 8.85
N LYS A 198 -13.52 10.91 8.45
CA LYS A 198 -14.41 10.24 7.50
C LYS A 198 -13.93 10.41 6.07
N GLY A 199 -13.96 9.30 5.32
CA GLY A 199 -13.52 9.30 3.95
C GLY A 199 -14.05 8.11 3.15
N TYR A 200 -13.48 7.92 1.97
CA TYR A 200 -13.74 6.72 1.19
C TYR A 200 -12.50 6.31 0.42
N TYR A 201 -12.42 5.01 0.19
CA TYR A 201 -11.39 4.36 -0.64
C TYR A 201 -12.05 3.41 -1.64
N ARG A 202 -11.28 2.97 -2.63
CA ARG A 202 -11.73 1.88 -3.49
C ARG A 202 -11.46 0.54 -2.81
N ARG A 203 -12.28 -0.48 -3.09
CA ARG A 203 -12.05 -1.84 -2.57
C ARG A 203 -10.64 -2.35 -2.87
N THR A 204 -10.07 -1.98 -4.02
CA THR A 204 -8.71 -2.34 -4.44
C THR A 204 -7.60 -1.67 -3.66
N ASP A 205 -7.90 -0.64 -2.89
CA ASP A 205 -6.94 0.11 -2.08
C ASP A 205 -6.67 -0.58 -0.73
N PHE A 206 -7.41 -1.66 -0.44
CA PHE A 206 -7.24 -2.44 0.78
C PHE A 206 -6.53 -3.76 0.50
N ILE A 207 -5.61 -4.15 1.40
CA ILE A 207 -5.02 -5.48 1.43
C ILE A 207 -6.08 -6.52 1.81
N GLY A 208 -6.98 -6.18 2.74
CA GLY A 208 -8.05 -7.04 3.20
C GLY A 208 -8.63 -6.57 4.54
N ALA A 209 -9.51 -7.37 5.13
CA ALA A 209 -10.01 -7.16 6.47
C ALA A 209 -9.02 -7.70 7.49
N LEU A 210 -8.68 -6.89 8.50
CA LEU A 210 -7.77 -7.29 9.58
C LEU A 210 -8.41 -8.42 10.40
N LYS A 211 -7.66 -9.49 10.63
CA LYS A 211 -8.11 -10.59 11.50
C LYS A 211 -8.22 -10.10 12.94
N GLU A 212 -9.21 -10.60 13.66
CA GLU A 212 -9.52 -10.18 15.03
C GLU A 212 -8.32 -10.31 15.99
N GLU A 213 -7.52 -11.35 15.82
CA GLU A 213 -6.31 -11.62 16.61
C GLU A 213 -5.20 -10.55 16.45
N PHE A 214 -5.22 -9.80 15.36
CA PHE A 214 -4.27 -8.72 15.08
C PHE A 214 -4.84 -7.31 15.31
N VAL A 215 -6.12 -7.19 15.68
CA VAL A 215 -6.71 -5.87 15.97
C VAL A 215 -6.13 -5.33 17.29
N PRO A 216 -5.37 -4.23 17.24
CA PRO A 216 -4.81 -3.64 18.45
C PRO A 216 -5.92 -3.13 19.39
N GLU A 217 -5.67 -3.14 20.69
CA GLU A 217 -6.66 -2.70 21.68
C GLU A 217 -7.10 -1.25 21.45
N TRP A 218 -6.15 -0.35 21.17
CA TRP A 218 -6.45 1.05 20.83
C TRP A 218 -7.38 1.19 19.62
N ALA A 219 -7.27 0.27 18.63
CA ALA A 219 -8.12 0.31 17.45
C ALA A 219 -9.56 -0.12 17.76
N LYS A 220 -9.75 -1.07 18.68
CA LYS A 220 -11.08 -1.45 19.17
C LYS A 220 -11.73 -0.30 19.94
N GLU A 221 -10.98 0.31 20.86
CA GLU A 221 -11.42 1.45 21.65
C GLU A 221 -11.82 2.64 20.77
N ASN A 222 -10.97 3.01 19.82
CA ASN A 222 -11.24 4.10 18.90
C ASN A 222 -12.43 3.80 17.99
N THR A 223 -12.53 2.60 17.44
CA THR A 223 -13.68 2.20 16.61
C THR A 223 -14.98 2.33 17.40
N GLN A 224 -15.01 1.83 18.63
CA GLN A 224 -16.19 1.95 19.48
C GLN A 224 -16.53 3.43 19.74
N LYS A 225 -15.55 4.24 20.09
CA LYS A 225 -15.71 5.68 20.34
C LYS A 225 -16.31 6.43 19.15
N TYR A 226 -15.85 6.12 17.92
CA TYR A 226 -16.32 6.84 16.72
C TYR A 226 -17.63 6.29 16.14
N LEU A 227 -18.07 5.10 16.59
CA LEU A 227 -19.39 4.56 16.28
C LEU A 227 -20.48 5.05 17.24
N GLU A 228 -20.10 5.50 18.44
CA GLU A 228 -21.08 6.09 19.38
C GLU A 228 -21.54 7.43 18.80
N PRO A 229 -22.86 7.67 18.69
CA PRO A 229 -23.35 8.96 18.23
C PRO A 229 -22.92 10.03 19.25
N ASP A 230 -22.43 11.19 18.76
CA ASP A 230 -22.20 12.36 19.61
C ASP A 230 -23.44 12.59 20.47
N GLU A 231 -23.30 12.52 21.79
CA GLU A 231 -24.40 12.90 22.68
C GLU A 231 -24.82 14.33 22.28
N PRO A 232 -26.11 14.57 21.99
CA PRO A 232 -26.55 15.91 21.67
C PRO A 232 -26.17 16.83 22.82
N ALA A 233 -25.35 17.85 22.52
CA ALA A 233 -25.02 18.89 23.49
C ALA A 233 -26.31 19.33 24.20
N GLU A 234 -26.40 19.15 25.52
CA GLU A 234 -27.53 19.61 26.30
C GLU A 234 -27.72 21.10 26.00
N ASP A 235 -28.74 21.38 25.25
CA ASP A 235 -29.16 22.75 24.93
C ASP A 235 -29.55 23.39 26.27
N GLY A 236 -28.60 24.18 26.79
CA GLY A 236 -28.76 24.89 28.05
C GLY A 236 -29.98 25.81 27.96
N GLY A 237 -31.14 25.27 28.33
CA GLY A 237 -32.40 25.96 28.33
C GLY A 237 -32.28 27.31 29.02
N MET A 238 -32.28 28.39 28.24
CA MET A 238 -32.53 29.75 28.73
C MET A 238 -33.95 29.77 29.29
N THR A 239 -34.06 29.62 30.59
CA THR A 239 -35.27 30.00 31.32
C THR A 239 -35.42 31.50 31.22
N LEU A 240 -36.26 31.94 30.31
CA LEU A 240 -36.82 33.31 30.33
C LEU A 240 -37.71 33.42 31.57
N GLY A 241 -37.12 33.94 32.66
CA GLY A 241 -37.85 34.38 33.83
C GLY A 241 -38.72 35.57 33.44
N GLY A 242 -40.01 35.36 33.51
CA GLY A 242 -40.97 36.44 33.35
C GLY A 242 -41.00 37.40 34.54
N MET A 243 -41.17 38.64 34.26
CA MET A 243 -41.95 39.60 34.98
C MET A 243 -42.42 40.68 34.02
#